data_ba5cba95e668ca8cd20233cad060bf1c
#
_entry.id   ba5cba95e668ca8cd20233cad060bf1c
#
_cell.length_a   1.000
_cell.length_b   1.000
_cell.length_c   1.000
_cell.angle_alpha   90.00
_cell.angle_beta   90.00
_cell.angle_gamma   90.00
#
_symmetry.space_group_name_H-M   'P 1'
#
loop_
_entity.id
_entity.type
_entity.pdbx_description
1 polymer ?
#
loop_
_entity_poly.entity_id
_entity_poly.type
_entity_poly.pdbx_seq_one_letter_code
_entity_poly.pdbx_strand_id
1 'polypeptide(L)'
;TQPFLDLGGAAALGPSEQDKMRQVVAGTDRVYALAKKYKIKTAFGTDVLFSKALADRQGAMLAALTRWYTPAEALTMATSTNAELLSLSGPRNPYPGKLGVVAEGALADLLLVDGNPLDDIKLVEDPAKNFVVIMKDGRIYKNRLAH
;
A
#
# COMPACT_ATOMS: atom_id res chain seq x y z
N THR A 1 -8.00 -7.92 2.22
CA THR A 1 -9.13 -8.89 2.16
C THR A 1 -10.15 -8.52 1.11
N GLN A 2 -10.88 -7.38 1.22
CA GLN A 2 -11.85 -6.98 0.20
C GLN A 2 -11.22 -6.84 -1.20
N PRO A 3 -10.09 -6.15 -1.38
CA PRO A 3 -9.42 -6.10 -2.68
C PRO A 3 -9.03 -7.47 -3.22
N PHE A 4 -8.66 -8.40 -2.37
CA PHE A 4 -8.40 -9.78 -2.77
C PHE A 4 -9.63 -10.46 -3.38
N LEU A 5 -10.81 -10.24 -2.78
CA LEU A 5 -12.08 -10.76 -3.30
C LEU A 5 -12.47 -10.10 -4.62
N ASP A 6 -12.39 -8.77 -4.68
CA ASP A 6 -12.74 -7.97 -5.85
C ASP A 6 -11.85 -8.30 -7.07
N LEU A 7 -10.64 -8.79 -6.81
CA LEU A 7 -9.68 -9.23 -7.82
C LEU A 7 -9.81 -10.73 -8.18
N GLY A 8 -10.86 -11.40 -7.72
CA GLY A 8 -11.15 -12.78 -8.07
C GLY A 8 -10.38 -13.82 -7.23
N GLY A 9 -9.69 -13.41 -6.17
CA GLY A 9 -8.94 -14.32 -5.32
C GLY A 9 -9.80 -15.40 -4.64
N ALA A 10 -11.09 -15.15 -4.46
CA ALA A 10 -12.02 -16.12 -3.88
C ALA A 10 -12.39 -17.28 -4.82
N ALA A 11 -12.23 -17.11 -6.12
CA ALA A 11 -12.65 -18.12 -7.11
C ALA A 11 -11.85 -19.45 -7.02
N ALA A 12 -10.64 -19.38 -6.45
CA ALA A 12 -9.76 -20.54 -6.26
C ALA A 12 -9.99 -21.26 -4.92
N LEU A 13 -10.89 -20.74 -4.05
CA LEU A 13 -11.11 -21.27 -2.71
C LEU A 13 -12.26 -22.29 -2.69
N GLY A 14 -12.11 -23.34 -1.87
CA GLY A 14 -13.17 -24.29 -1.60
C GLY A 14 -14.33 -23.67 -0.78
N PRO A 15 -15.51 -24.34 -0.71
CA PRO A 15 -16.69 -23.77 -0.05
C PRO A 15 -16.45 -23.35 1.41
N SER A 16 -15.76 -24.17 2.20
CA SER A 16 -15.43 -23.86 3.60
C SER A 16 -14.51 -22.63 3.74
N GLU A 17 -13.55 -22.49 2.82
CA GLU A 17 -12.62 -21.37 2.79
C GLU A 17 -13.32 -20.09 2.36
N GLN A 18 -14.27 -20.19 1.43
CA GLN A 18 -15.12 -19.05 1.03
C GLN A 18 -15.99 -18.58 2.19
N ASP A 19 -16.51 -19.49 3.04
CA ASP A 19 -17.29 -19.11 4.22
C ASP A 19 -16.43 -18.37 5.25
N LYS A 20 -15.23 -18.86 5.52
CA LYS A 20 -14.26 -18.18 6.39
C LYS A 20 -13.89 -16.80 5.84
N MET A 21 -13.64 -16.71 4.54
CA MET A 21 -13.33 -15.45 3.89
C MET A 21 -14.48 -14.45 4.03
N ARG A 22 -15.74 -14.88 3.82
CA ARG A 22 -16.91 -14.03 4.04
C ARG A 22 -16.99 -13.47 5.47
N GLN A 23 -16.70 -14.29 6.48
CA GLN A 23 -16.67 -13.86 7.88
C GLN A 23 -15.57 -12.82 8.13
N VAL A 24 -14.37 -13.04 7.58
CA VAL A 24 -13.25 -12.09 7.68
C VAL A 24 -13.60 -10.76 7.03
N VAL A 25 -14.17 -10.80 5.83
CA VAL A 25 -14.58 -9.58 5.09
C VAL A 25 -15.69 -8.83 5.84
N ALA A 26 -16.67 -9.52 6.37
CA ALA A 26 -17.73 -8.88 7.17
C ALA A 26 -17.19 -8.17 8.41
N GLY A 27 -16.07 -8.66 8.98
CA GLY A 27 -15.39 -8.02 10.10
C GLY A 27 -14.54 -6.79 9.72
N THR A 28 -14.20 -6.62 8.45
CA THR A 28 -13.22 -5.61 8.00
C THR A 28 -13.67 -4.18 8.30
N ASP A 29 -14.92 -3.85 7.99
CA ASP A 29 -15.47 -2.51 8.26
C ASP A 29 -15.39 -2.16 9.75
N ARG A 30 -15.71 -3.14 10.60
CA ARG A 30 -15.67 -2.97 12.06
C ARG A 30 -14.25 -2.78 12.58
N VAL A 31 -13.29 -3.53 12.05
CA VAL A 31 -11.88 -3.43 12.44
C VAL A 31 -11.33 -2.04 12.13
N TYR A 32 -11.56 -1.53 10.92
CA TYR A 32 -11.11 -0.19 10.55
C TYR A 32 -11.84 0.91 11.34
N ALA A 33 -13.14 0.76 11.60
CA ALA A 33 -13.87 1.69 12.46
C ALA A 33 -13.30 1.73 13.88
N LEU A 34 -12.95 0.58 14.46
CA LEU A 34 -12.31 0.49 15.78
C LEU A 34 -10.90 1.09 15.76
N ALA A 35 -10.10 0.81 14.73
CA ALA A 35 -8.78 1.39 14.58
C ALA A 35 -8.83 2.93 14.58
N LYS A 36 -9.75 3.52 13.84
CA LYS A 36 -9.98 4.98 13.83
C LYS A 36 -10.47 5.49 15.18
N LYS A 37 -11.47 4.84 15.77
CA LYS A 37 -12.05 5.24 17.06
C LYS A 37 -11.00 5.30 18.17
N TYR A 38 -10.13 4.31 18.22
CA TYR A 38 -9.11 4.20 19.27
C TYR A 38 -7.75 4.77 18.84
N LYS A 39 -7.68 5.42 17.66
CA LYS A 39 -6.45 6.00 17.09
C LYS A 39 -5.30 4.99 17.04
N ILE A 40 -5.62 3.74 16.71
CA ILE A 40 -4.60 2.69 16.57
C ILE A 40 -3.80 3.00 15.31
N LYS A 41 -2.47 3.09 15.47
CA LYS A 41 -1.57 3.29 14.34
C LYS A 41 -1.62 2.05 13.44
N THR A 42 -1.99 2.25 12.19
CA THR A 42 -2.19 1.19 11.21
C THR A 42 -1.22 1.35 10.07
N ALA A 43 -0.47 0.30 9.76
CA ALA A 43 0.43 0.21 8.61
C ALA A 43 -0.27 -0.51 7.45
N PHE A 44 0.19 -0.27 6.23
CA PHE A 44 -0.33 -0.92 5.03
C PHE A 44 0.51 -2.15 4.66
N GLY A 45 -0.17 -3.26 4.35
CA GLY A 45 0.44 -4.46 3.79
C GLY A 45 -0.57 -5.21 2.92
N THR A 46 -0.12 -5.77 1.81
CA THR A 46 -0.98 -6.48 0.84
C THR A 46 -1.14 -7.96 1.17
N ASP A 47 -0.17 -8.56 1.85
CA ASP A 47 -0.11 -10.00 2.13
C ASP A 47 -0.31 -10.86 0.87
N VAL A 48 0.22 -10.39 -0.26
CA VAL A 48 0.11 -11.10 -1.54
C VAL A 48 1.15 -12.19 -1.62
N LEU A 49 0.69 -13.45 -1.61
CA LEU A 49 1.52 -14.64 -1.77
C LEU A 49 1.04 -15.46 -2.98
N PHE A 50 1.98 -16.05 -3.70
CA PHE A 50 1.75 -17.06 -4.75
C PHE A 50 0.87 -16.59 -5.94
N SER A 51 0.59 -15.31 -6.10
CA SER A 51 -0.22 -14.76 -7.20
C SER A 51 0.45 -13.57 -7.85
N LYS A 52 1.02 -13.78 -9.04
CA LYS A 52 1.60 -12.69 -9.83
C LYS A 52 0.56 -11.63 -10.19
N ALA A 53 -0.64 -12.04 -10.56
CA ALA A 53 -1.72 -11.11 -10.93
C ALA A 53 -2.10 -10.17 -9.78
N LEU A 54 -2.09 -10.67 -8.53
CA LEU A 54 -2.33 -9.83 -7.35
C LEU A 54 -1.11 -8.97 -7.01
N ALA A 55 0.11 -9.50 -7.18
CA ALA A 55 1.34 -8.74 -6.96
C ALA A 55 1.44 -7.53 -7.89
N ASP A 56 0.98 -7.66 -9.12
CA ASP A 56 0.94 -6.57 -10.09
C ASP A 56 -0.11 -5.48 -9.74
N ARG A 57 -0.98 -5.71 -8.74
CA ARG A 57 -2.10 -4.84 -8.35
C ARG A 57 -2.00 -4.27 -6.93
N GLN A 58 -0.81 -4.18 -6.39
CA GLN A 58 -0.61 -3.64 -5.04
C GLN A 58 -1.09 -2.18 -4.91
N GLY A 59 -0.94 -1.36 -5.95
CA GLY A 59 -1.47 0.00 -5.99
C GLY A 59 -3.00 0.04 -5.87
N ALA A 60 -3.71 -0.88 -6.53
CA ALA A 60 -5.17 -0.99 -6.39
C ALA A 60 -5.59 -1.40 -4.96
N MET A 61 -4.80 -2.24 -4.31
CA MET A 61 -5.04 -2.61 -2.90
C MET A 61 -4.84 -1.43 -1.95
N LEU A 62 -3.87 -0.56 -2.24
CA LEU A 62 -3.69 0.69 -1.49
C LEU A 62 -4.86 1.64 -1.72
N ALA A 63 -5.26 1.86 -2.98
CA ALA A 63 -6.38 2.72 -3.32
C ALA A 63 -7.71 2.25 -2.70
N ALA A 64 -7.93 0.95 -2.55
CA ALA A 64 -9.12 0.40 -1.91
C ALA A 64 -9.26 0.78 -0.43
N LEU A 65 -8.19 1.23 0.24
CA LEU A 65 -8.28 1.74 1.62
C LEU A 65 -9.13 3.01 1.72
N THR A 66 -9.38 3.70 0.61
CA THR A 66 -10.25 4.89 0.61
C THR A 66 -11.71 4.59 0.94
N ARG A 67 -12.10 3.33 1.02
CA ARG A 67 -13.36 2.92 1.63
C ARG A 67 -13.46 3.37 3.11
N TRP A 68 -12.33 3.48 3.81
CA TRP A 68 -12.29 3.77 5.26
C TRP A 68 -11.43 4.98 5.62
N TYR A 69 -10.48 5.35 4.79
CA TYR A 69 -9.46 6.36 5.03
C TYR A 69 -9.44 7.38 3.90
N THR A 70 -8.97 8.58 4.18
CA THR A 70 -8.68 9.55 3.13
C THR A 70 -7.46 9.11 2.31
N PRO A 71 -7.28 9.63 1.07
CA PRO A 71 -6.05 9.38 0.31
C PRO A 71 -4.78 9.70 1.08
N ALA A 72 -4.76 10.81 1.81
CA ALA A 72 -3.62 11.22 2.63
C ALA A 72 -3.31 10.21 3.75
N GLU A 73 -4.34 9.72 4.46
CA GLU A 73 -4.17 8.69 5.48
C GLU A 73 -3.63 7.38 4.86
N ALA A 74 -4.19 6.94 3.72
CA ALA A 74 -3.75 5.72 3.04
C ALA A 74 -2.29 5.81 2.57
N LEU A 75 -1.89 6.94 1.98
CA LEU A 75 -0.51 7.18 1.57
C LEU A 75 0.44 7.23 2.76
N THR A 76 0.04 7.87 3.87
CA THR A 76 0.81 7.90 5.11
C THR A 76 1.01 6.49 5.67
N MET A 77 -0.02 5.64 5.66
CA MET A 77 0.07 4.25 6.08
C MET A 77 1.09 3.46 5.25
N ALA A 78 1.12 3.69 3.94
CA ALA A 78 2.03 3.01 3.02
C ALA A 78 3.47 3.57 3.02
N THR A 79 3.71 4.71 3.62
CA THR A 79 5.00 5.40 3.64
C THR A 79 5.55 5.53 5.05
N SER A 80 5.30 6.64 5.73
CA SER A 80 5.91 6.95 7.03
C SER A 80 5.49 5.98 8.13
N THR A 81 4.23 5.54 8.15
CA THR A 81 3.79 4.56 9.17
C THR A 81 4.40 3.18 8.93
N ASN A 82 4.54 2.75 7.68
CA ASN A 82 5.29 1.52 7.36
C ASN A 82 6.76 1.63 7.76
N ALA A 83 7.39 2.78 7.55
CA ALA A 83 8.77 3.00 7.97
C ALA A 83 8.95 2.88 9.48
N GLU A 84 8.02 3.45 10.26
CA GLU A 84 8.01 3.28 11.71
C GLU A 84 7.85 1.80 12.12
N LEU A 85 6.92 1.07 11.47
CA LEU A 85 6.74 -0.36 11.73
C LEU A 85 8.02 -1.15 11.47
N LEU A 86 8.69 -0.89 10.34
CA LEU A 86 9.97 -1.54 10.00
C LEU A 86 11.06 -1.24 11.02
N SER A 87 11.11 -0.02 11.56
CA SER A 87 12.09 0.37 12.57
C SER A 87 12.00 -0.45 13.86
N LEU A 88 10.81 -0.99 14.18
CA LEU A 88 10.60 -1.86 15.35
C LEU A 88 11.35 -3.20 15.23
N SER A 89 11.84 -3.56 14.05
CA SER A 89 12.68 -4.74 13.84
C SER A 89 14.08 -4.60 14.47
N GLY A 90 14.44 -3.39 14.94
CA GLY A 90 15.72 -3.11 15.58
C GLY A 90 16.90 -3.52 14.70
N PRO A 91 17.86 -4.32 15.22
CA PRO A 91 19.03 -4.73 14.45
C PRO A 91 18.74 -5.55 13.18
N ARG A 92 17.53 -6.07 13.04
CA ARG A 92 17.11 -6.81 11.84
C ARG A 92 16.48 -5.92 10.77
N ASN A 93 16.35 -4.61 11.02
CA ASN A 93 15.90 -3.66 10.00
C ASN A 93 16.96 -3.59 8.88
N PRO A 94 16.61 -3.96 7.62
CA PRO A 94 17.56 -3.96 6.53
C PRO A 94 17.87 -2.55 5.98
N TYR A 95 17.16 -1.53 6.45
CA TYR A 95 17.27 -0.17 5.95
C TYR A 95 18.10 0.69 6.90
N PRO A 96 19.29 1.16 6.46
CA PRO A 96 20.21 1.91 7.33
C PRO A 96 19.82 3.38 7.53
N GLY A 97 18.81 3.86 6.81
CA GLY A 97 18.43 5.28 6.79
C GLY A 97 16.94 5.50 7.05
N LYS A 98 16.56 6.76 7.04
CA LYS A 98 15.17 7.21 7.17
C LYS A 98 14.38 6.81 5.94
N LEU A 99 13.21 6.22 6.14
CA LEU A 99 12.28 5.81 5.09
C LEU A 99 10.95 6.56 5.20
N GLY A 100 10.18 6.53 4.10
CA GLY A 100 8.78 6.93 4.05
C GLY A 100 8.53 8.43 4.20
N VAL A 101 9.56 9.25 4.06
CA VAL A 101 9.49 10.71 4.13
C VAL A 101 10.39 11.33 3.09
N VAL A 102 10.01 12.52 2.60
CA VAL A 102 10.86 13.36 1.75
C VAL A 102 11.52 14.37 2.66
N ALA A 103 12.76 14.09 3.06
CA ALA A 103 13.53 14.94 3.98
C ALA A 103 15.03 14.74 3.75
N GLU A 104 15.82 15.73 4.14
CA GLU A 104 17.29 15.62 4.12
C GLU A 104 17.76 14.43 4.96
N GLY A 105 18.70 13.65 4.44
CA GLY A 105 19.23 12.45 5.07
C GLY A 105 18.30 11.21 5.00
N ALA A 106 17.14 11.30 4.35
CA ALA A 106 16.32 10.14 4.07
C ALA A 106 16.84 9.37 2.86
N LEU A 107 16.53 8.07 2.80
CA LEU A 107 16.80 7.26 1.62
C LEU A 107 15.98 7.81 0.44
N ALA A 108 16.64 7.94 -0.71
CA ALA A 108 16.00 8.48 -1.90
C ALA A 108 15.14 7.41 -2.61
N ASP A 109 14.10 6.98 -1.94
CA ASP A 109 13.04 6.09 -2.44
C ASP A 109 11.84 6.96 -2.79
N LEU A 110 11.72 7.37 -4.06
CA LEU A 110 10.79 8.40 -4.49
C LEU A 110 9.95 7.96 -5.68
N LEU A 111 8.69 8.38 -5.68
CA LEU A 111 7.79 8.27 -6.81
C LEU A 111 7.36 9.68 -7.23
N LEU A 112 7.52 10.01 -8.50
CA LEU A 112 6.88 11.17 -9.11
C LEU A 112 5.66 10.69 -9.89
N VAL A 113 4.49 11.18 -9.52
CA VAL A 113 3.19 10.78 -10.08
C VAL A 113 2.67 11.90 -10.98
N ASP A 114 2.13 11.55 -12.14
CA ASP A 114 1.45 12.48 -13.04
C ASP A 114 0.05 12.79 -12.49
N GLY A 115 -0.05 13.87 -11.74
CA GLY A 115 -1.23 14.28 -11.00
C GLY A 115 -1.04 14.30 -9.49
N ASN A 116 -2.11 14.60 -8.75
CA ASN A 116 -2.08 14.68 -7.29
C ASN A 116 -2.75 13.46 -6.65
N PRO A 117 -2.00 12.51 -6.10
CA PRO A 117 -2.58 11.32 -5.46
C PRO A 117 -3.32 11.61 -4.15
N LEU A 118 -3.24 12.83 -3.61
CA LEU A 118 -4.06 13.27 -2.49
C LEU A 118 -5.49 13.59 -2.92
N ASP A 119 -5.70 13.98 -4.18
CA ASP A 119 -7.01 14.24 -4.75
C ASP A 119 -7.59 12.97 -5.40
N ASP A 120 -6.75 12.20 -6.10
CA ASP A 120 -7.12 10.94 -6.73
C ASP A 120 -6.07 9.85 -6.48
N ILE A 121 -6.29 9.05 -5.45
CA ILE A 121 -5.38 7.94 -5.11
C ILE A 121 -5.34 6.85 -6.18
N LYS A 122 -6.34 6.77 -7.09
CA LYS A 122 -6.32 5.79 -8.18
C LYS A 122 -5.14 5.97 -9.14
N LEU A 123 -4.48 7.11 -9.09
CA LEU A 123 -3.23 7.32 -9.82
C LEU A 123 -2.15 6.28 -9.46
N VAL A 124 -2.18 5.73 -8.23
CA VAL A 124 -1.21 4.69 -7.84
C VAL A 124 -1.58 3.27 -8.33
N GLU A 125 -2.77 3.09 -8.91
CA GLU A 125 -3.22 1.78 -9.41
C GLU A 125 -2.49 1.33 -10.68
N ASP A 126 -2.08 2.30 -11.51
CA ASP A 126 -1.38 2.05 -12.78
C ASP A 126 -0.01 2.76 -12.80
N PRO A 127 1.02 2.12 -12.21
CA PRO A 127 2.37 2.68 -12.22
C PRO A 127 2.97 2.83 -13.62
N ALA A 128 2.54 1.99 -14.57
CA ALA A 128 3.03 2.05 -15.95
C ALA A 128 2.63 3.37 -16.60
N LYS A 129 1.39 3.79 -16.39
CA LYS A 129 0.83 5.03 -16.94
C LYS A 129 1.21 6.25 -16.10
N ASN A 130 0.98 6.21 -14.81
CA ASN A 130 0.91 7.39 -13.97
C ASN A 130 2.21 7.72 -13.22
N PHE A 131 3.15 6.76 -13.07
CA PHE A 131 4.43 7.08 -12.43
C PHE A 131 5.42 7.59 -13.48
N VAL A 132 5.81 8.85 -13.34
CA VAL A 132 6.75 9.54 -14.21
C VAL A 132 8.18 9.20 -13.87
N VAL A 133 8.51 9.19 -12.57
CA VAL A 133 9.81 8.75 -12.06
C VAL A 133 9.59 7.70 -10.99
N ILE A 134 10.40 6.65 -11.05
CA ILE A 134 10.56 5.65 -9.97
C ILE A 134 12.02 5.65 -9.60
N MET A 135 12.32 6.00 -8.36
CA MET A 135 13.66 6.03 -7.79
C MET A 135 13.72 5.14 -6.55
N LYS A 136 14.77 4.36 -6.42
CA LYS A 136 15.06 3.58 -5.22
C LYS A 136 16.55 3.73 -4.88
N ASP A 137 16.81 4.09 -3.63
CA ASP A 137 18.15 4.30 -3.10
C ASP A 137 19.00 5.24 -3.99
N GLY A 138 18.37 6.34 -4.45
CA GLY A 138 18.97 7.30 -5.36
C GLY A 138 19.12 6.85 -6.82
N ARG A 139 18.85 5.59 -7.14
CA ARG A 139 18.90 5.06 -8.51
C ARG A 139 17.55 5.19 -9.19
N ILE A 140 17.54 5.76 -10.39
CA ILE A 140 16.34 5.91 -11.22
C ILE A 140 16.10 4.61 -12.01
N TYR A 141 14.93 4.03 -11.83
CA TYR A 141 14.48 2.81 -12.53
C TYR A 141 13.49 3.14 -13.67
N LYS A 142 12.78 4.26 -13.56
CA LYS A 142 11.90 4.78 -14.59
C LYS A 142 12.04 6.29 -14.64
N ASN A 143 12.15 6.84 -15.83
CA ASN A 143 12.13 8.28 -16.08
C ASN A 143 11.39 8.56 -17.39
N ARG A 144 10.30 9.30 -17.28
CA ARG A 144 9.50 9.80 -18.41
C ARG A 144 9.51 11.32 -18.50
N LEU A 145 10.36 11.98 -17.72
CA LEU A 145 10.51 13.45 -17.79
C LEU A 145 11.37 13.90 -18.98
N ALA A 146 12.09 12.98 -19.55
CA ALA A 146 13.02 13.33 -20.62
C ALA A 146 12.25 13.46 -21.94
N HIS A 147 12.03 14.66 -22.49
CA HIS A 147 12.81 15.23 -23.62
C HIS A 147 12.17 16.35 -24.32
#